data_ee0a448e0b1c0e8237674717e41d0f81
#
_entry.id   ee0a448e0b1c0e8237674717e41d0f81
#
_cell.length_a   1.000
_cell.length_b   1.000
_cell.length_c   1.000
_cell.angle_alpha   90.00
_cell.angle_beta   90.00
_cell.angle_gamma   90.00
#
_symmetry.space_group_name_H-M   'P 1'
#
loop_
_entity.id
_entity.type
_entity.pdbx_description
1 polymer ?
#
loop_
_entity_poly.entity_id
_entity_poly.type
_entity_poly.pdbx_seq_one_letter_code
_entity_poly.pdbx_strand_id
1 'polypeptide(L)'
;MDCRIKSGNDERACHLRPYAPADEDAAIALWLVTWQATYPQFDFAGRLDWWRAHWRRLAQAAKIVVATGAGEAMIGFVTIEPHTHYLDQLVVAPDHWGKAVAAALMTEAKRLCADFIDLDVKTDNARALGFYKKHGFTVTGDGINEFSGRPIFHMRWRAGA
;
A
#
# COMPACT_ATOMS: atom_id res chain seq x y z
N MET A 1 6.00 -14.56 7.16
CA MET A 1 6.17 -14.77 5.70
C MET A 1 7.37 -13.96 5.22
N ASP A 2 8.28 -14.60 4.54
CA ASP A 2 9.49 -13.94 4.04
C ASP A 2 9.31 -13.55 2.59
N CYS A 3 9.56 -12.30 2.24
CA CYS A 3 9.69 -11.89 0.85
C CYS A 3 11.18 -11.84 0.49
N ARG A 4 11.63 -12.86 -0.22
CA ARG A 4 13.02 -12.92 -0.67
C ARG A 4 13.14 -12.32 -2.06
N ILE A 5 14.00 -11.33 -2.18
CA ILE A 5 14.36 -10.75 -3.46
C ILE A 5 15.62 -11.47 -3.93
N LYS A 6 15.45 -12.32 -4.95
CA LYS A 6 16.60 -12.94 -5.62
C LYS A 6 17.12 -11.98 -6.68
N SER A 7 18.19 -11.27 -6.40
CA SER A 7 18.97 -10.60 -7.42
C SER A 7 20.45 -10.66 -7.03
N GLY A 8 21.20 -11.48 -7.75
CA GLY A 8 22.64 -11.60 -7.54
C GLY A 8 23.04 -12.00 -6.13
N ASN A 9 24.16 -11.49 -5.62
CA ASN A 9 24.68 -11.82 -4.30
C ASN A 9 24.05 -11.03 -3.16
N ASP A 10 22.93 -10.33 -3.37
CA ASP A 10 22.30 -9.48 -2.35
C ASP A 10 20.96 -10.08 -1.95
N GLU A 11 21.00 -11.00 -1.01
CA GLU A 11 19.80 -11.51 -0.34
C GLU A 11 19.23 -10.42 0.57
N ARG A 12 18.51 -9.47 -0.01
CA ARG A 12 17.72 -8.53 0.76
C ARG A 12 16.42 -9.21 1.19
N ALA A 13 16.50 -9.93 2.30
CA ALA A 13 15.33 -10.51 2.91
C ALA A 13 14.43 -9.39 3.46
N CYS A 14 13.17 -9.37 3.10
CA CYS A 14 12.18 -8.61 3.85
C CYS A 14 11.28 -9.57 4.64
N HIS A 15 10.76 -9.10 5.76
CA HIS A 15 9.84 -9.85 6.59
C HIS A 15 8.48 -9.16 6.63
N LEU A 16 7.42 -9.95 6.52
CA LEU A 16 6.06 -9.46 6.73
C LEU A 16 5.61 -9.83 8.15
N ARG A 17 5.02 -8.87 8.84
CA ARG A 17 4.46 -9.08 10.16
C ARG A 17 3.22 -8.22 10.38
N PRO A 18 2.35 -8.57 11.35
CA PRO A 18 1.24 -7.70 11.72
C PRO A 18 1.73 -6.35 12.24
N TYR A 19 0.93 -5.31 11.99
CA TYR A 19 1.11 -3.99 12.55
C TYR A 19 0.88 -4.02 14.07
N ALA A 20 1.68 -3.24 14.80
CA ALA A 20 1.47 -2.96 16.22
C ALA A 20 1.39 -1.44 16.44
N PRO A 21 0.71 -0.96 17.52
CA PRO A 21 0.60 0.48 17.77
C PRO A 21 1.93 1.24 17.85
N ALA A 22 3.01 0.57 18.25
CA ALA A 22 4.35 1.16 18.26
C ALA A 22 4.87 1.50 16.85
N ASP A 23 4.26 0.97 15.79
CA ASP A 23 4.63 1.23 14.40
C ASP A 23 4.04 2.52 13.83
N GLU A 24 3.17 3.22 14.55
CA GLU A 24 2.42 4.35 14.01
C GLU A 24 3.32 5.43 13.42
N ASP A 25 4.33 5.87 14.18
CA ASP A 25 5.20 6.95 13.70
C ASP A 25 6.01 6.53 12.47
N ALA A 26 6.49 5.31 12.44
CA ALA A 26 7.23 4.79 11.28
C ALA A 26 6.32 4.68 10.04
N ALA A 27 5.08 4.24 10.21
CA ALA A 27 4.12 4.14 9.11
C ALA A 27 3.76 5.53 8.55
N ILE A 28 3.56 6.51 9.41
CA ILE A 28 3.25 7.88 9.00
C ILE A 28 4.44 8.52 8.28
N ALA A 29 5.65 8.33 8.80
CA ALA A 29 6.86 8.82 8.16
C ALA A 29 7.07 8.19 6.78
N LEU A 30 6.83 6.89 6.65
CA LEU A 30 6.95 6.19 5.38
C LEU A 30 5.89 6.65 4.38
N TRP A 31 4.66 6.85 4.81
CA TRP A 31 3.59 7.42 3.99
C TRP A 31 4.01 8.78 3.41
N LEU A 32 4.50 9.67 4.27
CA LEU A 32 4.92 11.01 3.86
C LEU A 32 6.04 10.97 2.81
N VAL A 33 7.10 10.22 3.07
CA VAL A 33 8.25 10.10 2.16
C VAL A 33 7.81 9.54 0.81
N THR A 34 6.97 8.52 0.83
CA THR A 34 6.54 7.82 -0.38
C THR A 34 5.63 8.68 -1.24
N TRP A 35 4.62 9.31 -0.64
CA TRP A 35 3.72 10.18 -1.38
C TRP A 35 4.40 11.45 -1.87
N GLN A 36 5.33 12.02 -1.09
CA GLN A 36 6.10 13.18 -1.52
C GLN A 36 7.03 12.83 -2.70
N ALA A 37 7.57 11.61 -2.73
CA ALA A 37 8.35 11.14 -3.88
C ALA A 37 7.50 10.91 -5.12
N THR A 38 6.26 10.45 -4.94
CA THR A 38 5.32 10.21 -6.04
C THR A 38 4.79 11.50 -6.64
N TYR A 39 4.49 12.48 -5.78
CA TYR A 39 3.92 13.77 -6.18
C TYR A 39 4.68 14.93 -5.53
N PRO A 40 5.89 15.27 -6.03
CA PRO A 40 6.73 16.31 -5.40
C PRO A 40 6.09 17.70 -5.33
N GLN A 41 5.11 17.96 -6.21
CA GLN A 41 4.44 19.25 -6.30
C GLN A 41 3.38 19.50 -5.21
N PHE A 42 3.01 18.47 -4.45
CA PHE A 42 1.99 18.59 -3.40
C PHE A 42 2.62 18.66 -2.02
N ASP A 43 1.98 19.39 -1.10
CA ASP A 43 2.39 19.50 0.29
C ASP A 43 1.68 18.44 1.13
N PHE A 44 2.29 17.26 1.25
CA PHE A 44 1.75 16.21 2.12
C PHE A 44 2.06 16.46 3.59
N ALA A 45 3.13 17.20 3.90
CA ALA A 45 3.47 17.51 5.29
C ALA A 45 2.36 18.33 5.98
N GLY A 46 1.71 19.23 5.24
CA GLY A 46 0.58 20.01 5.76
C GLY A 46 -0.67 19.19 6.06
N ARG A 47 -0.68 17.91 5.70
CA ARG A 47 -1.81 17.02 5.89
C ARG A 47 -1.57 15.92 6.92
N LEU A 48 -0.46 15.97 7.64
CA LEU A 48 -0.07 14.93 8.58
C LEU A 48 -1.10 14.74 9.71
N ASP A 49 -1.70 15.80 10.22
CA ASP A 49 -2.70 15.67 11.27
C ASP A 49 -3.93 14.92 10.79
N TRP A 50 -4.42 15.25 9.60
CA TRP A 50 -5.52 14.53 8.97
C TRP A 50 -5.15 13.07 8.73
N TRP A 51 -3.94 12.85 8.20
CA TRP A 51 -3.47 11.50 7.90
C TRP A 51 -3.34 10.65 9.17
N ARG A 52 -2.82 11.22 10.26
CA ARG A 52 -2.71 10.50 11.53
C ARG A 52 -4.09 10.10 12.07
N ALA A 53 -5.07 10.97 11.98
CA ALA A 53 -6.44 10.66 12.39
C ALA A 53 -7.04 9.55 11.51
N HIS A 54 -6.83 9.61 10.19
CA HIS A 54 -7.26 8.58 9.25
C HIS A 54 -6.57 7.24 9.53
N TRP A 55 -5.28 7.26 9.78
CA TRP A 55 -4.49 6.08 10.12
C TRP A 55 -5.04 5.36 11.35
N ARG A 56 -5.37 6.10 12.38
CA ARG A 56 -5.93 5.53 13.61
C ARG A 56 -7.28 4.87 13.39
N ARG A 57 -8.10 5.42 12.50
CA ARG A 57 -9.35 4.76 12.09
C ARG A 57 -9.07 3.47 11.32
N LEU A 58 -8.13 3.49 10.39
CA LEU A 58 -7.70 2.30 9.67
C LEU A 58 -7.19 1.22 10.61
N ALA A 59 -6.38 1.58 11.58
CA ALA A 59 -5.81 0.63 12.53
C ALA A 59 -6.89 -0.10 13.36
N GLN A 60 -8.06 0.51 13.53
CA GLN A 60 -9.19 -0.11 14.23
C GLN A 60 -10.01 -1.02 13.32
N ALA A 61 -10.20 -0.63 12.05
CA ALA A 61 -11.12 -1.31 11.13
C ALA A 61 -10.41 -2.30 10.20
N ALA A 62 -9.18 -2.02 9.83
CA ALA A 62 -8.43 -2.79 8.84
C ALA A 62 -7.42 -3.73 9.50
N LYS A 63 -7.02 -4.74 8.74
CA LYS A 63 -5.81 -5.50 9.01
C LYS A 63 -4.66 -4.81 8.30
N ILE A 64 -3.58 -4.57 9.02
CA ILE A 64 -2.40 -3.89 8.49
C ILE A 64 -1.22 -4.84 8.60
N VAL A 65 -0.56 -5.07 7.46
CA VAL A 65 0.65 -5.89 7.38
C VAL A 65 1.82 -4.98 7.06
N VAL A 66 2.88 -5.12 7.84
CA VAL A 66 4.10 -4.32 7.72
C VAL A 66 5.19 -5.18 7.10
N ALA A 67 5.94 -4.60 6.15
CA ALA A 67 7.15 -5.18 5.61
C ALA A 67 8.36 -4.49 6.25
N THR A 68 9.30 -5.28 6.76
CA THR A 68 10.54 -4.78 7.34
C THR A 68 11.73 -5.30 6.56
N GLY A 69 12.77 -4.49 6.48
CA GLY A 69 14.02 -4.82 5.82
C GLY A 69 15.17 -4.98 6.80
N ALA A 70 16.39 -4.67 6.35
CA ALA A 70 17.58 -4.73 7.17
C ALA A 70 17.43 -3.87 8.42
N GLY A 71 17.86 -4.39 9.60
CA GLY A 71 17.72 -3.70 10.87
C GLY A 71 16.29 -3.48 11.33
N GLU A 72 15.34 -4.27 10.80
CA GLU A 72 13.91 -4.18 11.11
C GLU A 72 13.26 -2.84 10.72
N ALA A 73 13.90 -2.07 9.84
CA ALA A 73 13.33 -0.82 9.32
C ALA A 73 12.06 -1.12 8.53
N MET A 74 11.02 -0.32 8.73
CA MET A 74 9.79 -0.43 7.95
C MET A 74 10.05 0.03 6.52
N ILE A 75 9.80 -0.85 5.54
CA ILE A 75 10.00 -0.59 4.12
C ILE A 75 8.69 -0.62 3.32
N GLY A 76 7.60 -1.00 3.94
CA GLY A 76 6.31 -1.01 3.30
C GLY A 76 5.19 -1.42 4.24
N PHE A 77 3.96 -1.18 3.83
CA PHE A 77 2.78 -1.71 4.51
C PHE A 77 1.60 -1.76 3.55
N VAL A 78 0.62 -2.58 3.90
CA VAL A 78 -0.67 -2.66 3.22
C VAL A 78 -1.78 -2.64 4.25
N THR A 79 -2.87 -1.94 3.95
CA THR A 79 -4.08 -1.95 4.77
C THR A 79 -5.21 -2.58 3.99
N ILE A 80 -5.85 -3.59 4.57
CA ILE A 80 -6.99 -4.28 3.96
C ILE A 80 -8.10 -4.43 4.99
N GLU A 81 -9.30 -3.99 4.64
CA GLU A 81 -10.46 -4.12 5.49
C GLU A 81 -11.33 -5.30 5.02
N PRO A 82 -11.35 -6.41 5.79
CA PRO A 82 -12.06 -7.62 5.33
C PRO A 82 -13.58 -7.45 5.22
N HIS A 83 -14.19 -6.54 5.96
CA HIS A 83 -15.63 -6.30 5.90
C HIS A 83 -16.07 -5.64 4.61
N THR A 84 -15.30 -4.66 4.13
CA THR A 84 -15.63 -3.89 2.93
C THR A 84 -14.86 -4.37 1.71
N HIS A 85 -13.87 -5.24 1.88
CA HIS A 85 -12.94 -5.68 0.84
C HIS A 85 -12.07 -4.55 0.28
N TYR A 86 -11.94 -3.47 1.03
CA TYR A 86 -11.26 -2.26 0.55
C TYR A 86 -9.80 -2.21 1.00
N LEU A 87 -8.91 -2.02 0.01
CA LEU A 87 -7.49 -1.75 0.24
C LEU A 87 -7.28 -0.24 0.20
N ASP A 88 -7.09 0.38 1.37
CA ASP A 88 -6.93 1.83 1.46
C ASP A 88 -5.52 2.27 1.08
N GLN A 89 -4.51 1.55 1.53
CA GLN A 89 -3.11 1.90 1.31
C GLN A 89 -2.26 0.69 0.96
N LEU A 90 -1.41 0.86 -0.03
CA LEU A 90 -0.26 0.01 -0.30
C LEU A 90 0.93 0.93 -0.53
N VAL A 91 1.83 0.95 0.42
CA VAL A 91 2.96 1.88 0.45
C VAL A 91 4.26 1.08 0.51
N VAL A 92 5.20 1.42 -0.36
CA VAL A 92 6.55 0.82 -0.37
C VAL A 92 7.56 1.95 -0.48
N ALA A 93 8.60 1.89 0.36
CA ALA A 93 9.66 2.89 0.36
C ALA A 93 10.25 3.07 -1.05
N PRO A 94 10.52 4.31 -1.50
CA PRO A 94 11.00 4.55 -2.86
C PRO A 94 12.21 3.72 -3.28
N ASP A 95 13.14 3.47 -2.36
CA ASP A 95 14.33 2.65 -2.62
C ASP A 95 14.00 1.18 -2.93
N HIS A 96 12.80 0.75 -2.61
CA HIS A 96 12.31 -0.62 -2.83
C HIS A 96 11.29 -0.73 -3.97
N TRP A 97 11.05 0.34 -4.71
CA TRP A 97 10.19 0.31 -5.89
C TRP A 97 10.79 -0.61 -6.98
N GLY A 98 9.90 -1.33 -7.68
CA GLY A 98 10.32 -2.27 -8.71
C GLY A 98 10.88 -3.59 -8.17
N LYS A 99 10.82 -3.79 -6.86
CA LYS A 99 11.28 -5.01 -6.18
C LYS A 99 10.08 -5.83 -5.66
N ALA A 100 10.36 -6.95 -4.99
CA ALA A 100 9.33 -7.92 -4.61
C ALA A 100 8.46 -7.50 -3.41
N VAL A 101 8.74 -6.36 -2.75
CA VAL A 101 8.04 -5.96 -1.52
C VAL A 101 6.55 -5.71 -1.76
N ALA A 102 6.21 -4.93 -2.79
CA ALA A 102 4.81 -4.64 -3.11
C ALA A 102 4.04 -5.92 -3.48
N ALA A 103 4.66 -6.80 -4.25
CA ALA A 103 4.05 -8.09 -4.63
C ALA A 103 3.79 -8.98 -3.41
N ALA A 104 4.73 -9.02 -2.46
CA ALA A 104 4.57 -9.79 -1.22
C ALA A 104 3.43 -9.24 -0.37
N LEU A 105 3.33 -7.92 -0.22
CA LEU A 105 2.24 -7.27 0.50
C LEU A 105 0.89 -7.52 -0.17
N MET A 106 0.83 -7.47 -1.49
CA MET A 106 -0.40 -7.76 -2.24
C MET A 106 -0.82 -9.24 -2.09
N THR A 107 0.13 -10.17 -2.11
CA THR A 107 -0.16 -11.58 -1.86
C THR A 107 -0.79 -11.78 -0.50
N GLU A 108 -0.27 -11.09 0.51
CA GLU A 108 -0.82 -11.17 1.87
C GLU A 108 -2.20 -10.54 1.96
N ALA A 109 -2.43 -9.41 1.29
CA ALA A 109 -3.76 -8.79 1.22
C ALA A 109 -4.79 -9.74 0.59
N LYS A 110 -4.43 -10.43 -0.48
CA LYS A 110 -5.28 -11.43 -1.14
C LYS A 110 -5.56 -12.64 -0.24
N ARG A 111 -4.62 -13.01 0.60
CA ARG A 111 -4.82 -14.08 1.59
C ARG A 111 -5.83 -13.66 2.66
N LEU A 112 -5.75 -12.42 3.11
CA LEU A 112 -6.64 -11.86 4.14
C LEU A 112 -8.03 -11.54 3.63
N CYS A 113 -8.17 -11.31 2.32
CA CYS A 113 -9.43 -10.95 1.67
C CYS A 113 -9.54 -11.75 0.37
N ALA A 114 -9.86 -13.04 0.50
CA ALA A 114 -9.63 -14.04 -0.54
C ALA A 114 -10.66 -14.03 -1.69
N ASP A 115 -11.78 -13.32 -1.55
CA ASP A 115 -12.84 -13.29 -2.57
C ASP A 115 -12.59 -12.23 -3.63
N PHE A 116 -12.49 -10.99 -3.19
CA PHE A 116 -12.20 -9.85 -4.04
C PHE A 116 -11.61 -8.71 -3.23
N ILE A 117 -10.94 -7.79 -3.89
CA ILE A 117 -10.38 -6.58 -3.31
C ILE A 117 -10.73 -5.40 -4.20
N ASP A 118 -11.26 -4.35 -3.58
CA ASP A 118 -11.50 -3.07 -4.23
C ASP A 118 -10.47 -2.04 -3.79
N LEU A 119 -10.06 -1.18 -4.70
CA LEU A 119 -9.19 -0.06 -4.40
C LEU A 119 -9.46 1.09 -5.36
N ASP A 120 -8.95 2.26 -4.99
CA ASP A 120 -8.94 3.44 -5.83
C ASP A 120 -7.50 3.84 -6.14
N VAL A 121 -7.26 4.31 -7.35
CA VAL A 121 -5.94 4.74 -7.78
C VAL A 121 -6.07 6.01 -8.62
N LYS A 122 -5.16 6.98 -8.40
CA LYS A 122 -5.15 8.20 -9.21
C LYS A 122 -4.85 7.88 -10.67
N THR A 123 -5.61 8.50 -11.59
CA THR A 123 -5.52 8.19 -13.02
C THR A 123 -4.15 8.50 -13.62
N ASP A 124 -3.40 9.42 -13.01
CA ASP A 124 -2.06 9.81 -13.44
C ASP A 124 -0.93 9.00 -12.76
N ASN A 125 -1.25 8.07 -11.88
CA ASN A 125 -0.26 7.22 -11.24
C ASN A 125 -0.01 5.96 -12.08
N ALA A 126 0.76 6.12 -13.16
CA ALA A 126 1.02 5.05 -14.13
C ALA A 126 1.72 3.84 -13.50
N ARG A 127 2.62 4.07 -12.54
CA ARG A 127 3.32 3.00 -11.83
C ARG A 127 2.36 2.12 -11.05
N ALA A 128 1.47 2.74 -10.27
CA ALA A 128 0.48 2.00 -9.49
C ALA A 128 -0.52 1.28 -10.38
N LEU A 129 -1.02 1.94 -11.43
CA LEU A 129 -1.93 1.33 -12.40
C LEU A 129 -1.33 0.08 -13.04
N GLY A 130 -0.08 0.16 -13.49
CA GLY A 130 0.63 -0.98 -14.08
C GLY A 130 0.80 -2.12 -13.08
N PHE A 131 1.13 -1.80 -11.84
CA PHE A 131 1.26 -2.79 -10.77
C PHE A 131 -0.06 -3.51 -10.50
N TYR A 132 -1.15 -2.76 -10.33
CA TYR A 132 -2.45 -3.38 -10.04
C TYR A 132 -2.95 -4.23 -11.20
N LYS A 133 -2.81 -3.77 -12.44
CA LYS A 133 -3.17 -4.57 -13.63
C LYS A 133 -2.36 -5.86 -13.71
N LYS A 134 -1.07 -5.80 -13.42
CA LYS A 134 -0.20 -6.98 -13.38
C LYS A 134 -0.66 -7.99 -12.33
N HIS A 135 -1.25 -7.52 -11.25
CA HIS A 135 -1.74 -8.37 -10.14
C HIS A 135 -3.22 -8.74 -10.28
N GLY A 136 -3.80 -8.56 -11.46
CA GLY A 136 -5.13 -9.06 -11.79
C GLY A 136 -6.27 -8.09 -11.51
N PHE A 137 -5.97 -6.84 -11.19
CA PHE A 137 -6.98 -5.82 -11.01
C PHE A 137 -7.44 -5.26 -12.36
N THR A 138 -8.74 -4.99 -12.47
CA THR A 138 -9.33 -4.34 -13.64
C THR A 138 -10.07 -3.07 -13.22
N VAL A 139 -10.14 -2.11 -14.13
CA VAL A 139 -10.89 -0.87 -13.89
C VAL A 139 -12.38 -1.19 -13.93
N THR A 140 -13.11 -0.83 -12.88
CA THR A 140 -14.56 -1.02 -12.77
C THR A 140 -15.33 0.27 -12.90
N GLY A 141 -14.67 1.41 -12.79
CA GLY A 141 -15.29 2.71 -12.91
C GLY A 141 -14.30 3.83 -12.69
N ASP A 142 -14.78 5.04 -12.72
CA ASP A 142 -13.99 6.24 -12.43
C ASP A 142 -14.74 7.16 -11.47
N GLY A 143 -14.03 8.11 -10.90
CA GLY A 143 -14.59 9.05 -9.95
C GLY A 143 -13.62 10.16 -9.62
N ILE A 144 -13.90 10.86 -8.54
CA ILE A 144 -13.07 11.93 -8.04
C ILE A 144 -12.76 11.63 -6.57
N ASN A 145 -11.49 11.75 -6.21
CA ASN A 145 -11.09 11.63 -4.81
C ASN A 145 -11.64 12.84 -4.04
N GLU A 146 -12.47 12.61 -3.03
CA GLU A 146 -13.11 13.68 -2.26
C GLU A 146 -12.10 14.57 -1.53
N PHE A 147 -10.98 14.00 -1.15
CA PHE A 147 -9.95 14.70 -0.39
C PHE A 147 -9.08 15.61 -1.25
N SER A 148 -8.67 15.12 -2.44
CA SER A 148 -7.77 15.86 -3.33
C SER A 148 -8.48 16.57 -4.48
N GLY A 149 -9.74 16.19 -4.78
CA GLY A 149 -10.46 16.66 -5.94
C GLY A 149 -9.94 16.11 -7.26
N ARG A 150 -9.07 15.12 -7.24
CA ARG A 150 -8.39 14.58 -8.42
C ARG A 150 -9.08 13.33 -8.96
N PRO A 151 -8.99 13.09 -10.29
CA PRO A 151 -9.59 11.90 -10.89
C PRO A 151 -8.96 10.61 -10.39
N ILE A 152 -9.80 9.60 -10.17
CA ILE A 152 -9.38 8.26 -9.77
C ILE A 152 -10.06 7.21 -10.64
N PHE A 153 -9.44 6.03 -10.73
CA PHE A 153 -10.08 4.81 -11.18
C PHE A 153 -10.45 3.96 -9.99
N HIS A 154 -11.65 3.35 -10.02
CA HIS A 154 -12.00 2.24 -9.16
C HIS A 154 -11.50 0.96 -9.81
N MET A 155 -10.85 0.11 -9.05
CA MET A 155 -10.34 -1.16 -9.56
C MET A 155 -10.77 -2.30 -8.65
N ARG A 156 -10.91 -3.49 -9.24
CA ARG A 156 -11.25 -4.72 -8.51
C ARG A 156 -10.41 -5.89 -8.99
N TRP A 157 -9.94 -6.65 -8.03
CA TRP A 157 -9.42 -8.00 -8.22
C TRP A 157 -10.44 -9.00 -7.71
N ARG A 158 -10.65 -10.10 -8.48
CA ARG A 158 -11.45 -11.25 -8.04
C ARG A 158 -10.61 -12.50 -8.07
N ALA A 159 -10.79 -13.35 -7.04
CA ALA A 159 -10.14 -14.65 -7.01
C ALA A 159 -10.67 -15.54 -8.14
N GLY A 160 -9.77 -16.27 -8.79
CA GLY A 160 -10.11 -17.20 -9.87
C GLY A 160 -10.47 -16.56 -11.21
N ALA A 161 -10.24 -15.27 -11.35
CA ALA A 161 -10.50 -14.55 -12.60
C ALA A 161 -9.23 -14.51 -13.49
#